data_a4b486509bb84c73fc227437acc1d349
#
_entry.id   a4b486509bb84c73fc227437acc1d349
#
_cell.length_a   1.000
_cell.length_b   1.000
_cell.length_c   1.000
_cell.angle_alpha   90.00
_cell.angle_beta   90.00
_cell.angle_gamma   90.00
#
_symmetry.space_group_name_H-M   'P 1'
#
loop_
_entity.id
_entity.type
_entity.pdbx_description
1 polymer ?
#
loop_
_entity_poly.entity_id
_entity_poly.type
_entity_poly.pdbx_seq_one_letter_code
_entity_poly.pdbx_strand_id
1 'polypeptide(L)'
;AARATVNNAFYTSPEIAMCINSALVQFGFRGGNVLEPSMGIGNFFGSMPAPMQRSKLYGVEIDSISGRIAKQLYQNANISITGFENTTYPDNFFDVVVGNVPFGDYKVFDPKYNKYNFRIHDYFLAKALDQVRPGGMVAVITTKGTLDKANPTIRKYLAERAELVGAVRLPNTAFKDNAGTEVTADILFLQKRERKIDIEPDWVHLGVTENGIAVNSYFAEHPEMMLGSMEYDTRIYGQDSRYTVCVNNDENFNMYETLNKAIGNIKAQMTDFERVADEAEQTEEVIPACLLYTSPSPRDRTRSR
;
A
#
# COMPACT_ATOMS: atom_id res chain seq x y z
N ALA A 1 -0.20 -21.96 -17.10
CA ALA A 1 -0.04 -20.54 -16.71
C ALA A 1 -1.35 -19.99 -16.13
N ALA A 2 -2.51 -20.05 -16.81
CA ALA A 2 -3.77 -19.45 -16.35
C ALA A 2 -4.30 -19.98 -14.99
N ARG A 3 -4.05 -21.24 -14.63
CA ARG A 3 -4.46 -21.81 -13.33
C ARG A 3 -3.61 -21.34 -12.14
N ALA A 4 -2.39 -20.90 -12.35
CA ALA A 4 -1.51 -20.42 -11.29
C ALA A 4 -1.82 -18.97 -10.88
N THR A 5 -2.36 -18.17 -11.79
CA THR A 5 -2.74 -16.76 -11.54
C THR A 5 -4.08 -16.64 -10.81
N VAL A 6 -5.03 -17.54 -11.06
CA VAL A 6 -6.37 -17.52 -10.44
C VAL A 6 -6.33 -17.79 -8.93
N ASN A 7 -5.38 -18.58 -8.44
CA ASN A 7 -5.33 -18.97 -7.02
C ASN A 7 -4.76 -17.89 -6.08
N ASN A 8 -4.22 -16.79 -6.60
CA ASN A 8 -3.60 -15.72 -5.80
C ASN A 8 -4.21 -14.33 -6.05
N ALA A 9 -5.28 -14.24 -6.86
CA ALA A 9 -5.94 -12.97 -7.15
C ALA A 9 -7.12 -12.76 -6.19
N PHE A 10 -6.88 -12.08 -5.08
CA PHE A 10 -7.94 -11.65 -4.16
C PHE A 10 -8.53 -10.34 -4.66
N TYR A 11 -9.54 -10.41 -5.51
CA TYR A 11 -10.21 -9.22 -6.01
C TYR A 11 -10.97 -8.52 -4.89
N THR A 12 -10.54 -7.31 -4.57
CA THR A 12 -11.20 -6.44 -3.59
C THR A 12 -12.51 -5.95 -4.18
N SER A 13 -13.59 -5.98 -3.41
CA SER A 13 -14.85 -5.39 -3.84
C SER A 13 -14.70 -3.87 -4.01
N PRO A 14 -15.40 -3.26 -4.97
CA PRO A 14 -15.42 -1.80 -5.12
C PRO A 14 -15.83 -1.08 -3.82
N GLU A 15 -16.69 -1.68 -3.01
CA GLU A 15 -17.14 -1.12 -1.73
C GLU A 15 -16.00 -0.98 -0.72
N ILE A 16 -15.19 -2.04 -0.53
CA ILE A 16 -14.02 -1.98 0.36
C ILE A 16 -13.01 -0.96 -0.15
N ALA A 17 -12.73 -0.98 -1.46
CA ALA A 17 -11.80 -0.02 -2.08
C ALA A 17 -12.30 1.43 -1.91
N MET A 18 -13.60 1.68 -2.04
CA MET A 18 -14.22 2.99 -1.82
C MET A 18 -14.11 3.44 -0.35
N CYS A 19 -14.32 2.54 0.62
CA CYS A 19 -14.15 2.86 2.04
C CYS A 19 -12.70 3.30 2.33
N ILE A 20 -11.70 2.58 1.81
CA ILE A 20 -10.27 2.91 2.01
C ILE A 20 -9.94 4.25 1.35
N ASN A 21 -10.37 4.49 0.11
CA ASN A 21 -10.16 5.75 -0.58
C ASN A 21 -10.85 6.92 0.14
N SER A 22 -12.06 6.71 0.67
CA SER A 22 -12.80 7.71 1.45
C SER A 22 -12.09 8.03 2.77
N ALA A 23 -11.48 7.04 3.42
CA ALA A 23 -10.64 7.24 4.59
C ALA A 23 -9.46 8.17 4.29
N LEU A 24 -8.77 7.97 3.17
CA LEU A 24 -7.67 8.83 2.74
C LEU A 24 -8.12 10.30 2.55
N VAL A 25 -9.31 10.51 1.98
CA VAL A 25 -9.90 11.86 1.88
C VAL A 25 -10.23 12.43 3.25
N GLN A 26 -10.78 11.61 4.16
CA GLN A 26 -11.03 12.00 5.56
C GLN A 26 -9.74 12.41 6.27
N PHE A 27 -8.62 11.71 6.00
CA PHE A 27 -7.29 12.01 6.54
C PHE A 27 -6.61 13.22 5.85
N GLY A 28 -7.30 13.91 4.95
CA GLY A 28 -6.83 15.15 4.33
C GLY A 28 -6.25 15.02 2.93
N PHE A 29 -6.18 13.81 2.34
CA PHE A 29 -5.67 13.64 0.98
C PHE A 29 -6.60 14.28 -0.06
N ARG A 30 -6.04 15.12 -0.95
CA ARG A 30 -6.79 15.84 -1.99
C ARG A 30 -6.28 15.62 -3.40
N GLY A 31 -5.22 14.81 -3.54
CA GLY A 31 -4.57 14.50 -4.81
C GLY A 31 -3.06 14.51 -4.69
N GLY A 32 -2.39 13.86 -5.62
CA GLY A 32 -0.94 13.67 -5.64
C GLY A 32 -0.55 12.43 -6.43
N ASN A 33 0.64 11.90 -6.18
CA ASN A 33 1.09 10.64 -6.79
C ASN A 33 0.54 9.46 -5.99
N VAL A 34 -0.30 8.62 -6.62
CA VAL A 34 -0.90 7.44 -6.00
C VAL A 34 -0.39 6.17 -6.67
N LEU A 35 0.10 5.22 -5.88
CA LEU A 35 0.54 3.90 -6.34
C LEU A 35 -0.43 2.80 -5.90
N GLU A 36 -0.79 1.91 -6.83
CA GLU A 36 -1.39 0.60 -6.54
C GLU A 36 -0.42 -0.50 -6.99
N PRO A 37 0.31 -1.17 -6.06
CA PRO A 37 1.45 -2.04 -6.40
C PRO A 37 1.07 -3.45 -6.86
N SER A 38 -0.20 -3.82 -6.78
CA SER A 38 -0.77 -5.10 -7.26
C SER A 38 -2.21 -4.85 -7.70
N MET A 39 -2.35 -4.10 -8.80
CA MET A 39 -3.59 -3.41 -9.11
C MET A 39 -4.69 -4.31 -9.71
N GLY A 40 -4.37 -5.51 -10.21
CA GLY A 40 -5.33 -6.29 -10.98
C GLY A 40 -5.85 -5.49 -12.17
N ILE A 41 -7.17 -5.29 -12.19
CA ILE A 41 -7.84 -4.44 -13.18
C ILE A 41 -8.05 -2.99 -12.70
N GLY A 42 -7.61 -2.62 -11.47
CA GLY A 42 -7.64 -1.26 -10.94
C GLY A 42 -8.91 -0.88 -10.18
N ASN A 43 -9.46 -1.77 -9.36
CA ASN A 43 -10.66 -1.48 -8.57
C ASN A 43 -10.47 -0.29 -7.62
N PHE A 44 -9.29 -0.09 -7.06
CA PHE A 44 -8.99 1.07 -6.23
C PHE A 44 -9.02 2.37 -7.04
N PHE A 45 -8.48 2.37 -8.27
CA PHE A 45 -8.54 3.54 -9.14
C PHE A 45 -9.98 3.88 -9.54
N GLY A 46 -10.79 2.85 -9.88
CA GLY A 46 -12.20 3.01 -10.24
C GLY A 46 -13.09 3.47 -9.10
N SER A 47 -12.65 3.29 -7.85
CA SER A 47 -13.40 3.63 -6.64
C SER A 47 -12.95 4.96 -6.00
N MET A 48 -12.10 5.75 -6.67
CA MET A 48 -11.61 7.02 -6.15
C MET A 48 -12.69 8.09 -6.09
N PRO A 49 -12.93 8.72 -4.91
CA PRO A 49 -13.87 9.83 -4.79
C PRO A 49 -13.33 11.10 -5.48
N ALA A 50 -14.22 12.05 -5.74
CA ALA A 50 -13.93 13.26 -6.50
C ALA A 50 -12.65 14.02 -6.07
N PRO A 51 -12.32 14.18 -4.77
CA PRO A 51 -11.09 14.87 -4.36
C PRO A 51 -9.81 14.19 -4.84
N MET A 52 -9.83 12.86 -5.06
CA MET A 52 -8.68 12.08 -5.51
C MET A 52 -8.52 11.99 -7.03
N GLN A 53 -9.54 12.37 -7.81
CA GLN A 53 -9.55 12.23 -9.27
C GLN A 53 -8.48 13.05 -10.01
N ARG A 54 -7.87 14.05 -9.34
CA ARG A 54 -6.76 14.84 -9.90
C ARG A 54 -5.39 14.20 -9.66
N SER A 55 -5.35 13.02 -9.04
CA SER A 55 -4.10 12.32 -8.76
C SER A 55 -3.43 11.80 -10.03
N LYS A 56 -2.09 11.74 -9.98
CA LYS A 56 -1.30 10.99 -10.95
C LYS A 56 -1.26 9.54 -10.50
N LEU A 57 -1.78 8.65 -11.34
CA LEU A 57 -1.97 7.24 -11.00
C LEU A 57 -0.82 6.39 -11.52
N TYR A 58 -0.30 5.54 -10.67
CA TYR A 58 0.76 4.58 -10.97
C TYR A 58 0.27 3.19 -10.54
N GLY A 59 0.24 2.25 -11.47
CA GLY A 59 -0.19 0.88 -11.23
C GLY A 59 0.89 -0.12 -11.59
N VAL A 60 1.00 -1.18 -10.80
CA VAL A 60 1.86 -2.32 -11.11
C VAL A 60 1.03 -3.59 -11.09
N GLU A 61 1.16 -4.42 -12.13
CA GLU A 61 0.45 -5.69 -12.24
C GLU A 61 1.34 -6.73 -12.92
N ILE A 62 1.48 -7.88 -12.28
CA ILE A 62 2.31 -8.97 -12.82
C ILE A 62 1.57 -9.79 -13.89
N ASP A 63 0.24 -9.93 -13.76
CA ASP A 63 -0.57 -10.63 -14.75
C ASP A 63 -0.77 -9.77 -15.99
N SER A 64 -0.33 -10.28 -17.13
CA SER A 64 -0.36 -9.54 -18.39
C SER A 64 -1.78 -9.28 -18.92
N ILE A 65 -2.75 -10.12 -18.57
CA ILE A 65 -4.14 -9.95 -19.01
C ILE A 65 -4.78 -8.81 -18.21
N SER A 66 -4.73 -8.91 -16.88
CA SER A 66 -5.25 -7.89 -15.96
C SER A 66 -4.60 -6.52 -16.21
N GLY A 67 -3.26 -6.49 -16.35
CA GLY A 67 -2.53 -5.25 -16.61
C GLY A 67 -2.88 -4.62 -17.97
N ARG A 68 -3.15 -5.41 -18.99
CA ARG A 68 -3.62 -4.89 -20.29
C ARG A 68 -5.04 -4.34 -20.21
N ILE A 69 -5.92 -4.99 -19.46
CA ILE A 69 -7.27 -4.49 -19.18
C ILE A 69 -7.18 -3.16 -18.45
N ALA A 70 -6.38 -3.10 -17.39
CA ALA A 70 -6.17 -1.86 -16.62
C ALA A 70 -5.66 -0.71 -17.48
N LYS A 71 -4.70 -0.96 -18.41
CA LYS A 71 -4.22 0.06 -19.36
C LYS A 71 -5.31 0.61 -20.27
N GLN A 72 -6.30 -0.20 -20.64
CA GLN A 72 -7.43 0.27 -21.46
C GLN A 72 -8.44 1.08 -20.62
N LEU A 73 -8.67 0.68 -19.38
CA LEU A 73 -9.57 1.38 -18.47
C LEU A 73 -9.01 2.73 -18.00
N TYR A 74 -7.70 2.80 -17.73
CA TYR A 74 -7.03 3.96 -17.13
C TYR A 74 -5.93 4.50 -18.05
N GLN A 75 -6.31 5.04 -19.22
CA GLN A 75 -5.38 5.45 -20.28
C GLN A 75 -4.42 6.57 -19.85
N ASN A 76 -4.77 7.37 -18.85
CA ASN A 76 -3.93 8.43 -18.30
C ASN A 76 -3.06 7.98 -17.11
N ALA A 77 -3.14 6.71 -16.70
CA ALA A 77 -2.33 6.17 -15.64
C ALA A 77 -1.02 5.56 -16.14
N ASN A 78 0.02 5.63 -15.31
CA ASN A 78 1.31 4.99 -15.57
C ASN A 78 1.26 3.54 -15.08
N ILE A 79 0.91 2.60 -15.95
CA ILE A 79 0.76 1.19 -15.59
C ILE A 79 1.93 0.37 -16.11
N SER A 80 2.63 -0.30 -15.20
CA SER A 80 3.73 -1.23 -15.47
C SER A 80 3.25 -2.67 -15.34
N ILE A 81 3.41 -3.46 -16.42
CA ILE A 81 3.08 -4.90 -16.41
C ILE A 81 4.34 -5.67 -16.06
N THR A 82 4.59 -5.85 -14.77
CA THR A 82 5.78 -6.49 -14.21
C THR A 82 5.56 -6.84 -12.73
N GLY A 83 6.48 -7.61 -12.13
CA GLY A 83 6.50 -7.75 -10.67
C GLY A 83 6.93 -6.46 -9.96
N PHE A 84 6.41 -6.22 -8.78
CA PHE A 84 6.73 -5.01 -8.01
C PHE A 84 8.23 -4.94 -7.66
N GLU A 85 8.90 -6.09 -7.52
CA GLU A 85 10.35 -6.19 -7.31
C GLU A 85 11.19 -5.60 -8.45
N ASN A 86 10.65 -5.57 -9.65
CA ASN A 86 11.31 -5.05 -10.85
C ASN A 86 11.04 -3.56 -11.10
N THR A 87 10.26 -2.90 -10.23
CA THR A 87 10.00 -1.47 -10.37
C THR A 87 11.11 -0.63 -9.73
N THR A 88 11.39 0.54 -10.34
CA THR A 88 12.47 1.44 -9.95
C THR A 88 11.97 2.82 -9.50
N TYR A 89 10.78 2.88 -8.92
CA TYR A 89 10.28 4.13 -8.36
C TYR A 89 11.18 4.64 -7.24
N PRO A 90 11.46 5.96 -7.20
CA PRO A 90 12.28 6.53 -6.14
C PRO A 90 11.66 6.37 -4.76
N ASP A 91 12.50 6.36 -3.72
CA ASP A 91 12.03 6.53 -2.35
C ASP A 91 11.37 7.91 -2.19
N ASN A 92 10.35 8.01 -1.34
CA ASN A 92 9.61 9.25 -1.05
C ASN A 92 8.88 9.88 -2.24
N PHE A 93 8.55 9.12 -3.26
CA PHE A 93 7.94 9.63 -4.49
C PHE A 93 6.41 9.73 -4.41
N PHE A 94 5.75 8.78 -3.75
CA PHE A 94 4.29 8.72 -3.69
C PHE A 94 3.73 9.46 -2.49
N ASP A 95 2.59 10.11 -2.68
CA ASP A 95 1.80 10.68 -1.57
C ASP A 95 1.03 9.58 -0.85
N VAL A 96 0.51 8.62 -1.63
CA VAL A 96 -0.27 7.49 -1.14
C VAL A 96 0.11 6.22 -1.87
N VAL A 97 0.20 5.11 -1.13
CA VAL A 97 0.14 3.75 -1.67
C VAL A 97 -1.14 3.09 -1.16
N VAL A 98 -1.96 2.59 -2.09
CA VAL A 98 -3.25 1.96 -1.79
C VAL A 98 -3.36 0.65 -2.56
N GLY A 99 -4.05 -0.34 -2.01
CA GLY A 99 -4.29 -1.59 -2.72
C GLY A 99 -4.49 -2.79 -1.81
N ASN A 100 -4.62 -3.96 -2.44
CA ASN A 100 -4.61 -5.25 -1.78
C ASN A 100 -3.31 -5.97 -2.16
N VAL A 101 -2.39 -6.12 -1.21
CA VAL A 101 -1.09 -6.77 -1.49
C VAL A 101 -1.27 -8.29 -1.67
N PRO A 102 -0.45 -8.96 -2.49
CA PRO A 102 -0.56 -10.39 -2.68
C PRO A 102 -0.31 -11.16 -1.37
N PHE A 103 -1.12 -12.19 -1.10
CA PHE A 103 -0.97 -13.07 0.04
C PHE A 103 -0.23 -14.33 -0.37
N GLY A 104 0.68 -14.82 0.45
CA GLY A 104 1.35 -16.07 0.15
C GLY A 104 2.55 -16.34 1.05
N ASP A 105 2.94 -17.63 1.07
CA ASP A 105 4.12 -18.10 1.81
C ASP A 105 5.33 -18.26 0.88
N TYR A 106 5.55 -17.26 0.04
CA TYR A 106 6.68 -17.17 -0.85
C TYR A 106 7.36 -15.80 -0.75
N LYS A 107 8.52 -15.68 -1.35
CA LYS A 107 9.36 -14.49 -1.32
C LYS A 107 9.72 -14.11 -2.74
N VAL A 108 9.99 -12.83 -2.93
CA VAL A 108 10.57 -12.30 -4.17
C VAL A 108 12.01 -11.87 -3.93
N PHE A 109 12.81 -11.85 -4.98
CA PHE A 109 14.18 -11.41 -4.90
C PHE A 109 14.25 -9.90 -5.16
N ASP A 110 14.61 -9.13 -4.13
CA ASP A 110 14.95 -7.71 -4.22
C ASP A 110 16.15 -7.44 -3.32
N PRO A 111 17.31 -7.05 -3.88
CA PRO A 111 18.57 -6.89 -3.11
C PRO A 111 18.45 -5.98 -1.90
N LYS A 112 17.58 -4.95 -1.97
CA LYS A 112 17.37 -3.98 -0.87
C LYS A 112 16.72 -4.65 0.34
N TYR A 113 15.86 -5.67 0.13
CA TYR A 113 15.03 -6.29 1.18
C TYR A 113 15.41 -7.72 1.53
N ASN A 114 16.24 -8.40 0.75
CA ASN A 114 16.60 -9.82 0.94
C ASN A 114 17.11 -10.15 2.35
N LYS A 115 17.85 -9.22 2.98
CA LYS A 115 18.39 -9.40 4.33
C LYS A 115 17.33 -9.56 5.41
N TYR A 116 16.10 -9.07 5.20
CA TYR A 116 15.00 -9.17 6.15
C TYR A 116 14.21 -10.47 6.01
N ASN A 117 14.39 -11.17 4.89
CA ASN A 117 13.72 -12.45 4.62
C ASN A 117 12.17 -12.35 4.68
N PHE A 118 11.61 -11.25 4.21
CA PHE A 118 10.17 -10.98 4.21
C PHE A 118 9.41 -11.95 3.32
N ARG A 119 8.19 -12.34 3.73
CA ARG A 119 7.19 -12.93 2.85
C ARG A 119 6.66 -11.87 1.89
N ILE A 120 5.98 -12.29 0.81
CA ILE A 120 5.52 -11.40 -0.25
C ILE A 120 4.71 -10.22 0.28
N HIS A 121 3.74 -10.43 1.17
CA HIS A 121 2.92 -9.36 1.74
C HIS A 121 3.73 -8.38 2.60
N ASP A 122 4.69 -8.87 3.39
CA ASP A 122 5.57 -8.04 4.20
C ASP A 122 6.53 -7.21 3.33
N TYR A 123 7.04 -7.82 2.26
CA TYR A 123 7.88 -7.15 1.27
C TYR A 123 7.15 -5.98 0.61
N PHE A 124 5.90 -6.20 0.18
CA PHE A 124 5.09 -5.15 -0.43
C PHE A 124 4.89 -3.96 0.53
N LEU A 125 4.59 -4.24 1.81
CA LEU A 125 4.48 -3.20 2.83
C LEU A 125 5.79 -2.43 3.03
N ALA A 126 6.92 -3.13 3.13
CA ALA A 126 8.21 -2.51 3.34
C ALA A 126 8.62 -1.61 2.16
N LYS A 127 8.46 -2.09 0.91
CA LYS A 127 8.78 -1.32 -0.29
C LYS A 127 7.82 -0.15 -0.49
N ALA A 128 6.52 -0.37 -0.31
CA ALA A 128 5.51 0.69 -0.37
C ALA A 128 5.82 1.83 0.61
N LEU A 129 6.19 1.48 1.85
CA LEU A 129 6.51 2.45 2.87
C LEU A 129 7.79 3.24 2.54
N ASP A 130 8.81 2.60 1.96
CA ASP A 130 10.02 3.32 1.53
C ASP A 130 9.71 4.32 0.39
N GLN A 131 8.79 3.95 -0.51
CA GLN A 131 8.43 4.76 -1.68
C GLN A 131 7.41 5.88 -1.38
N VAL A 132 6.66 5.80 -0.28
CA VAL A 132 5.80 6.88 0.18
C VAL A 132 6.65 7.99 0.78
N ARG A 133 6.28 9.26 0.55
CA ARG A 133 6.94 10.44 1.15
C ARG A 133 6.68 10.53 2.67
N PRO A 134 7.50 11.24 3.44
CA PRO A 134 7.18 11.60 4.82
C PRO A 134 5.81 12.26 4.92
N GLY A 135 5.03 11.90 5.95
CA GLY A 135 3.66 12.38 6.15
C GLY A 135 2.62 11.80 5.21
N GLY A 136 3.05 11.07 4.16
CA GLY A 136 2.17 10.32 3.27
C GLY A 136 1.65 9.04 3.90
N MET A 137 0.74 8.33 3.20
CA MET A 137 0.00 7.21 3.74
C MET A 137 0.18 5.94 2.91
N VAL A 138 0.38 4.80 3.59
CA VAL A 138 0.18 3.47 3.03
C VAL A 138 -1.13 2.93 3.60
N ALA A 139 -2.12 2.71 2.72
CA ALA A 139 -3.46 2.23 3.08
C ALA A 139 -3.73 0.93 2.30
N VAL A 140 -3.41 -0.21 2.88
CA VAL A 140 -3.42 -1.48 2.16
C VAL A 140 -4.13 -2.59 2.93
N ILE A 141 -4.68 -3.53 2.16
CA ILE A 141 -5.18 -4.79 2.67
C ILE A 141 -4.03 -5.79 2.66
N THR A 142 -3.83 -6.48 3.77
CA THR A 142 -2.84 -7.56 3.93
C THR A 142 -3.42 -8.72 4.72
N THR A 143 -2.72 -9.85 4.78
CA THR A 143 -3.12 -10.96 5.63
C THR A 143 -3.00 -10.62 7.11
N LYS A 144 -3.90 -11.16 7.96
CA LYS A 144 -3.77 -11.04 9.43
C LYS A 144 -2.39 -11.44 9.95
N GLY A 145 -1.70 -12.31 9.23
CA GLY A 145 -0.36 -12.77 9.59
C GLY A 145 0.69 -11.65 9.64
N THR A 146 0.49 -10.51 9.01
CA THR A 146 1.38 -9.34 9.14
C THR A 146 1.42 -8.85 10.58
N LEU A 147 0.26 -8.70 11.21
CA LEU A 147 0.14 -8.22 12.58
C LEU A 147 0.23 -9.33 13.63
N ASP A 148 -0.35 -10.52 13.39
CA ASP A 148 -0.52 -11.58 14.41
C ASP A 148 0.61 -12.59 14.49
N LYS A 149 1.55 -12.65 13.53
CA LYS A 149 2.63 -13.64 13.60
C LYS A 149 3.54 -13.40 14.82
N ALA A 150 4.03 -14.48 15.42
CA ALA A 150 4.90 -14.41 16.59
C ALA A 150 6.21 -13.62 16.31
N ASN A 151 6.79 -13.79 15.11
CA ASN A 151 7.99 -13.05 14.72
C ASN A 151 7.66 -11.57 14.42
N PRO A 152 8.18 -10.60 15.21
CA PRO A 152 7.85 -9.18 15.07
C PRO A 152 8.68 -8.44 14.01
N THR A 153 9.53 -9.10 13.23
CA THR A 153 10.52 -8.45 12.35
C THR A 153 9.89 -7.41 11.42
N ILE A 154 8.76 -7.74 10.78
CA ILE A 154 8.09 -6.76 9.91
C ILE A 154 7.48 -5.62 10.72
N ARG A 155 6.84 -5.89 11.86
CA ARG A 155 6.23 -4.85 12.70
C ARG A 155 7.28 -3.87 13.22
N LYS A 156 8.45 -4.35 13.66
CA LYS A 156 9.60 -3.51 14.05
C LYS A 156 10.07 -2.65 12.86
N TYR A 157 10.22 -3.26 11.69
CA TYR A 157 10.61 -2.52 10.48
C TYR A 157 9.64 -1.38 10.16
N LEU A 158 8.33 -1.66 10.23
CA LEU A 158 7.30 -0.67 9.98
C LEU A 158 7.27 0.42 11.06
N ALA A 159 7.34 0.04 12.35
CA ALA A 159 7.27 0.97 13.49
C ALA A 159 8.41 1.99 13.49
N GLU A 160 9.61 1.59 13.12
CA GLU A 160 10.75 2.50 12.98
C GLU A 160 10.50 3.60 11.93
N ARG A 161 9.65 3.35 10.93
CA ARG A 161 9.48 4.19 9.73
C ARG A 161 8.12 4.83 9.61
N ALA A 162 7.12 4.29 10.29
CA ALA A 162 5.74 4.75 10.22
C ALA A 162 5.03 4.66 11.56
N GLU A 163 3.95 5.38 11.67
CA GLU A 163 2.95 5.23 12.71
C GLU A 163 1.79 4.39 12.17
N LEU A 164 1.36 3.38 12.94
CA LEU A 164 0.11 2.69 12.69
C LEU A 164 -1.02 3.60 13.21
N VAL A 165 -1.61 4.38 12.32
CA VAL A 165 -2.70 5.31 12.69
C VAL A 165 -4.02 4.59 12.85
N GLY A 166 -4.14 3.39 12.29
CA GLY A 166 -5.27 2.51 12.49
C GLY A 166 -5.17 1.21 11.68
N ALA A 167 -5.90 0.20 12.14
CA ALA A 167 -6.09 -1.05 11.42
C ALA A 167 -7.54 -1.52 11.58
N VAL A 168 -8.07 -2.21 10.56
CA VAL A 168 -9.40 -2.83 10.63
C VAL A 168 -9.28 -4.29 10.20
N ARG A 169 -9.74 -5.22 11.04
CA ARG A 169 -9.79 -6.64 10.71
C ARG A 169 -11.10 -7.00 10.05
N LEU A 170 -11.01 -7.53 8.84
CA LEU A 170 -12.15 -7.99 8.06
C LEU A 170 -12.54 -9.43 8.44
N PRO A 171 -13.83 -9.77 8.40
CA PRO A 171 -14.26 -11.17 8.55
C PRO A 171 -13.73 -12.03 7.39
N ASN A 172 -13.57 -13.32 7.65
CA ASN A 172 -13.02 -14.26 6.67
C ASN A 172 -13.84 -14.38 5.37
N THR A 173 -15.10 -13.96 5.40
CA THR A 173 -16.01 -13.94 4.25
C THR A 173 -15.87 -12.71 3.36
N ALA A 174 -15.04 -11.71 3.74
CA ALA A 174 -14.92 -10.43 3.03
C ALA A 174 -14.54 -10.55 1.54
N PHE A 175 -13.91 -11.64 1.13
CA PHE A 175 -13.49 -11.90 -0.25
C PHE A 175 -14.22 -13.08 -0.89
N LYS A 176 -15.21 -13.68 -0.20
CA LYS A 176 -15.88 -14.90 -0.66
C LYS A 176 -16.58 -14.71 -1.99
N ASP A 177 -17.33 -13.62 -2.14
CA ASP A 177 -18.13 -13.37 -3.34
C ASP A 177 -17.28 -12.97 -4.56
N ASN A 178 -16.15 -12.27 -4.34
CA ASN A 178 -15.32 -11.77 -5.41
C ASN A 178 -14.13 -12.68 -5.77
N ALA A 179 -13.62 -13.43 -4.81
CA ALA A 179 -12.43 -14.28 -4.99
C ALA A 179 -12.69 -15.76 -4.70
N GLY A 180 -13.88 -16.13 -4.23
CA GLY A 180 -14.25 -17.52 -3.91
C GLY A 180 -13.43 -18.12 -2.76
N THR A 181 -12.82 -17.29 -1.91
CA THR A 181 -11.95 -17.72 -0.81
C THR A 181 -12.35 -17.11 0.51
N GLU A 182 -12.15 -17.87 1.58
CA GLU A 182 -12.35 -17.40 2.96
C GLU A 182 -10.99 -17.15 3.59
N VAL A 183 -10.68 -15.88 3.86
CA VAL A 183 -9.42 -15.45 4.48
C VAL A 183 -9.62 -14.23 5.37
N THR A 184 -9.10 -14.29 6.59
CA THR A 184 -9.06 -13.13 7.47
C THR A 184 -7.94 -12.20 7.04
N ALA A 185 -8.28 -10.96 6.75
CA ALA A 185 -7.35 -9.93 6.30
C ALA A 185 -7.49 -8.67 7.16
N ASP A 186 -6.44 -7.86 7.16
CA ASP A 186 -6.40 -6.58 7.86
C ASP A 186 -6.21 -5.45 6.86
N ILE A 187 -6.94 -4.36 7.04
CA ILE A 187 -6.65 -3.07 6.41
C ILE A 187 -5.71 -2.33 7.34
N LEU A 188 -4.57 -1.87 6.83
CA LEU A 188 -3.60 -1.11 7.61
C LEU A 188 -3.51 0.31 7.07
N PHE A 189 -3.50 1.30 7.97
CA PHE A 189 -3.21 2.70 7.67
C PHE A 189 -1.90 3.08 8.38
N LEU A 190 -0.84 3.24 7.59
CA LEU A 190 0.51 3.54 8.06
C LEU A 190 0.92 4.92 7.55
N GLN A 191 1.11 5.88 8.46
CA GLN A 191 1.62 7.20 8.10
C GLN A 191 3.14 7.22 8.22
N LYS A 192 3.83 7.55 7.11
CA LYS A 192 5.28 7.58 7.11
C LYS A 192 5.83 8.71 7.99
N ARG A 193 6.78 8.36 8.85
CA ARG A 193 7.51 9.31 9.68
C ARG A 193 8.46 10.16 8.84
N GLU A 194 8.75 11.35 9.31
CA GLU A 194 9.73 12.24 8.69
C GLU A 194 11.14 11.61 8.66
N ARG A 195 11.48 10.90 9.71
CA ARG A 195 12.76 10.18 9.85
C ARG A 195 12.55 8.84 10.54
N LYS A 196 13.45 7.91 10.25
CA LYS A 196 13.52 6.65 10.97
C LYS A 196 13.88 6.91 12.44
N ILE A 197 13.13 6.29 13.36
CA ILE A 197 13.37 6.34 14.80
C ILE A 197 13.44 4.93 15.36
N ASP A 198 14.23 4.74 16.42
CA ASP A 198 14.27 3.50 17.17
C ASP A 198 13.16 3.52 18.21
N ILE A 199 12.04 2.86 17.89
CA ILE A 199 10.84 2.81 18.73
C ILE A 199 10.18 1.43 18.60
N GLU A 200 9.63 0.97 19.71
CA GLU A 200 8.90 -0.30 19.77
C GLU A 200 7.54 -0.07 20.46
N PRO A 201 6.54 0.51 19.74
CA PRO A 201 5.20 0.73 20.28
C PRO A 201 4.46 -0.60 20.50
N ASP A 202 3.40 -0.57 21.32
CA ASP A 202 2.67 -1.76 21.77
C ASP A 202 2.19 -2.64 20.61
N TRP A 203 1.76 -2.06 19.49
CA TRP A 203 1.31 -2.81 18.31
C TRP A 203 2.42 -3.64 17.61
N VAL A 204 3.68 -3.52 18.02
CA VAL A 204 4.75 -4.45 17.61
C VAL A 204 4.58 -5.81 18.27
N HIS A 205 3.92 -5.87 19.41
CA HIS A 205 3.71 -7.06 20.22
C HIS A 205 2.33 -7.70 20.00
N LEU A 206 2.13 -8.86 20.61
CA LEU A 206 0.86 -9.55 20.63
C LEU A 206 0.16 -9.34 21.97
N GLY A 207 -1.14 -9.22 21.93
CA GLY A 207 -2.05 -9.29 23.05
C GLY A 207 -2.96 -10.51 22.94
N VAL A 208 -4.03 -10.53 23.71
CA VAL A 208 -5.05 -11.58 23.67
C VAL A 208 -6.43 -10.96 23.67
N THR A 209 -7.34 -11.57 22.96
CA THR A 209 -8.77 -11.24 22.99
C THR A 209 -9.40 -11.69 24.29
N GLU A 210 -10.62 -11.24 24.60
CA GLU A 210 -11.37 -11.68 25.81
C GLU A 210 -11.56 -13.21 25.87
N ASN A 211 -11.68 -13.88 24.72
CA ASN A 211 -11.77 -15.34 24.62
C ASN A 211 -10.41 -16.06 24.56
N GLY A 212 -9.31 -15.36 24.86
CA GLY A 212 -7.97 -15.93 25.02
C GLY A 212 -7.24 -16.26 23.72
N ILE A 213 -7.68 -15.72 22.58
CA ILE A 213 -6.99 -15.89 21.29
C ILE A 213 -5.92 -14.82 21.14
N ALA A 214 -4.70 -15.25 20.77
CA ALA A 214 -3.61 -14.33 20.47
C ALA A 214 -3.88 -13.53 19.21
N VAL A 215 -3.80 -12.21 19.32
CA VAL A 215 -3.92 -11.23 18.23
C VAL A 215 -2.89 -10.14 18.42
N ASN A 216 -2.74 -9.25 17.46
CA ASN A 216 -1.95 -8.05 17.67
C ASN A 216 -2.50 -7.22 18.84
N SER A 217 -1.62 -6.60 19.65
CA SER A 217 -2.03 -5.78 20.81
C SER A 217 -2.98 -4.65 20.40
N TYR A 218 -2.81 -4.08 19.19
CA TYR A 218 -3.74 -3.08 18.66
C TYR A 218 -5.20 -3.59 18.66
N PHE A 219 -5.44 -4.82 18.22
CA PHE A 219 -6.79 -5.39 18.20
C PHE A 219 -7.26 -5.86 19.58
N ALA A 220 -6.35 -6.20 20.48
CA ALA A 220 -6.70 -6.49 21.88
C ALA A 220 -7.15 -5.23 22.62
N GLU A 221 -6.56 -4.07 22.30
CA GLU A 221 -6.90 -2.76 22.86
C GLU A 221 -8.08 -2.10 22.17
N HIS A 222 -8.30 -2.42 20.87
CA HIS A 222 -9.35 -1.87 20.02
C HIS A 222 -10.21 -2.98 19.41
N PRO A 223 -10.97 -3.73 20.22
CA PRO A 223 -11.80 -4.84 19.73
C PRO A 223 -12.89 -4.38 18.73
N GLU A 224 -13.34 -3.12 18.80
CA GLU A 224 -14.28 -2.51 17.86
C GLU A 224 -13.72 -2.36 16.44
N MET A 225 -12.40 -2.50 16.26
CA MET A 225 -11.75 -2.49 14.96
C MET A 225 -11.70 -3.87 14.29
N MET A 226 -12.19 -4.91 14.95
CA MET A 226 -12.44 -6.22 14.35
C MET A 226 -13.92 -6.31 13.94
N LEU A 227 -14.18 -6.53 12.64
CA LEU A 227 -15.56 -6.61 12.11
C LEU A 227 -16.18 -8.02 12.31
N GLY A 228 -15.82 -8.66 13.41
CA GLY A 228 -16.28 -9.99 13.82
C GLY A 228 -15.54 -10.45 15.07
N SER A 229 -15.76 -11.69 15.44
CA SER A 229 -15.11 -12.34 16.58
C SER A 229 -13.99 -13.26 16.11
N MET A 230 -12.89 -13.32 16.88
CA MET A 230 -11.84 -14.30 16.61
C MET A 230 -12.24 -15.66 17.11
N GLU A 231 -12.09 -16.67 16.27
CA GLU A 231 -12.42 -18.06 16.57
C GLU A 231 -11.33 -19.01 16.03
N TYR A 232 -11.24 -20.21 16.59
CA TYR A 232 -10.41 -21.29 16.01
C TYR A 232 -11.16 -21.94 14.86
N ASP A 233 -10.56 -21.98 13.68
CA ASP A 233 -11.14 -22.68 12.53
C ASP A 233 -10.87 -24.17 12.62
N THR A 234 -11.88 -24.91 13.05
CA THR A 234 -11.86 -26.38 13.16
C THR A 234 -12.31 -27.07 11.86
N ARG A 235 -12.85 -26.32 10.88
CA ARG A 235 -13.42 -26.87 9.64
C ARG A 235 -12.35 -27.33 8.66
N ILE A 236 -11.25 -26.56 8.53
CA ILE A 236 -10.20 -26.81 7.53
C ILE A 236 -9.11 -27.73 8.10
N TYR A 237 -8.74 -27.56 9.36
CA TYR A 237 -7.57 -28.22 9.96
C TYR A 237 -7.91 -29.19 11.11
N GLY A 238 -9.21 -29.50 11.34
CA GLY A 238 -9.68 -30.40 12.39
C GLY A 238 -9.86 -29.76 13.76
N GLN A 239 -10.42 -30.51 14.72
CA GLN A 239 -10.83 -29.99 16.04
C GLN A 239 -9.68 -29.47 16.90
N ASP A 240 -8.46 -29.95 16.68
CA ASP A 240 -7.25 -29.50 17.40
C ASP A 240 -6.53 -28.31 16.72
N SER A 241 -7.16 -27.74 15.71
CA SER A 241 -6.57 -26.62 14.94
C SER A 241 -6.35 -25.40 15.82
N ARG A 242 -5.16 -24.82 15.71
CA ARG A 242 -4.81 -23.50 16.28
C ARG A 242 -4.90 -22.37 15.24
N TYR A 243 -5.39 -22.68 14.06
CA TYR A 243 -5.62 -21.65 13.03
C TYR A 243 -6.82 -20.80 13.44
N THR A 244 -6.65 -19.49 13.40
CA THR A 244 -7.68 -18.54 13.84
C THR A 244 -8.26 -17.78 12.66
N VAL A 245 -9.54 -17.48 12.73
CA VAL A 245 -10.29 -16.69 11.75
C VAL A 245 -11.11 -15.63 12.46
N CYS A 246 -11.40 -14.55 11.77
CA CYS A 246 -12.39 -13.57 12.21
C CYS A 246 -13.73 -13.96 11.55
N VAL A 247 -14.74 -14.23 12.34
CA VAL A 247 -16.08 -14.65 11.88
C VAL A 247 -17.08 -13.57 12.26
N ASN A 248 -17.97 -13.23 11.34
CA ASN A 248 -19.12 -12.42 11.62
C ASN A 248 -20.39 -13.26 11.43
N ASN A 249 -21.15 -13.45 12.50
CA ASN A 249 -22.36 -14.26 12.54
C ASN A 249 -23.65 -13.39 12.54
N ASP A 250 -23.53 -12.07 12.35
CA ASP A 250 -24.70 -11.19 12.27
C ASP A 250 -25.37 -11.34 10.89
N GLU A 251 -26.61 -11.82 10.87
CA GLU A 251 -27.39 -11.97 9.64
C GLU A 251 -27.69 -10.64 8.93
N ASN A 252 -27.63 -9.53 9.65
CA ASN A 252 -27.82 -8.17 9.10
C ASN A 252 -26.49 -7.45 8.82
N PHE A 253 -25.37 -8.17 8.81
CA PHE A 253 -24.05 -7.59 8.59
C PHE A 253 -23.96 -6.88 7.24
N ASN A 254 -23.69 -5.58 7.28
CA ASN A 254 -23.38 -4.79 6.10
C ASN A 254 -21.90 -4.37 6.14
N MET A 255 -21.11 -4.92 5.22
CA MET A 255 -19.67 -4.67 5.14
C MET A 255 -19.38 -3.17 4.99
N TYR A 256 -20.06 -2.48 4.08
CA TYR A 256 -19.82 -1.07 3.81
C TYR A 256 -20.09 -0.19 5.03
N GLU A 257 -21.24 -0.34 5.67
CA GLU A 257 -21.63 0.46 6.84
C GLU A 257 -20.71 0.18 8.03
N THR A 258 -20.42 -1.10 8.30
CA THR A 258 -19.59 -1.51 9.45
C THR A 258 -18.15 -1.07 9.27
N LEU A 259 -17.61 -1.21 8.06
CA LEU A 259 -16.25 -0.77 7.73
C LEU A 259 -16.12 0.76 7.83
N ASN A 260 -17.05 1.52 7.29
CA ASN A 260 -17.05 2.98 7.42
C ASN A 260 -17.15 3.45 8.86
N LYS A 261 -17.97 2.76 9.69
CA LYS A 261 -18.05 3.06 11.13
C LYS A 261 -16.71 2.80 11.84
N ALA A 262 -16.05 1.68 11.57
CA ALA A 262 -14.74 1.38 12.13
C ALA A 262 -13.69 2.42 11.69
N ILE A 263 -13.62 2.72 10.40
CA ILE A 263 -12.72 3.75 9.85
C ILE A 263 -13.00 5.13 10.47
N GLY A 264 -14.26 5.46 10.74
CA GLY A 264 -14.63 6.72 11.39
C GLY A 264 -14.03 6.94 12.78
N ASN A 265 -13.60 5.86 13.45
CA ASN A 265 -12.90 5.93 14.73
C ASN A 265 -11.41 6.30 14.58
N ILE A 266 -10.84 6.15 13.38
CA ILE A 266 -9.43 6.43 13.12
C ILE A 266 -9.23 7.95 12.99
N LYS A 267 -8.35 8.48 13.83
CA LYS A 267 -7.96 9.89 13.80
C LYS A 267 -6.58 9.99 13.18
N ALA A 268 -6.51 10.47 11.94
CA ALA A 268 -5.28 10.71 11.23
C ALA A 268 -5.36 12.02 10.45
N GLN A 269 -4.23 12.65 10.23
CA GLN A 269 -4.09 13.83 9.38
C GLN A 269 -2.84 13.67 8.55
N MET A 270 -2.98 13.58 7.24
CA MET A 270 -1.84 13.64 6.35
C MET A 270 -1.20 15.02 6.40
N THR A 271 0.11 15.06 6.54
CA THR A 271 0.86 16.30 6.54
C THR A 271 1.38 16.59 5.14
N ASP A 272 1.06 17.78 4.63
CA ASP A 272 1.72 18.35 3.48
C ASP A 272 3.06 18.91 3.97
N PHE A 273 4.11 18.10 3.91
CA PHE A 273 5.44 18.67 3.90
C PHE A 273 5.58 19.37 2.55
N GLU A 274 5.74 20.70 2.57
CA GLU A 274 6.16 21.43 1.37
C GLU A 274 7.34 20.65 0.79
N ARG A 275 7.22 20.20 -0.45
CA ARG A 275 8.39 19.78 -1.21
C ARG A 275 9.32 20.98 -1.15
N VAL A 276 10.41 20.88 -0.42
CA VAL A 276 11.53 21.77 -0.61
C VAL A 276 11.87 21.58 -2.08
N ALA A 277 11.43 22.53 -2.90
CA ALA A 277 11.84 22.59 -4.29
C ALA A 277 13.37 22.55 -4.19
N ASP A 278 13.98 21.53 -4.79
CA ASP A 278 15.42 21.46 -4.89
C ASP A 278 15.85 22.82 -5.44
N GLU A 279 16.53 23.63 -4.63
CA GLU A 279 17.12 24.90 -5.03
C GLU A 279 18.14 24.70 -6.18
N ALA A 280 18.34 23.45 -6.62
CA ALA A 280 19.15 23.07 -7.75
C ALA A 280 18.52 23.40 -9.13
N GLU A 281 17.22 23.68 -9.24
CA GLU A 281 16.62 24.10 -10.52
C GLU A 281 16.63 25.61 -10.79
N GLN A 282 17.18 26.42 -9.91
CA GLN A 282 17.25 27.89 -10.09
C GLN A 282 18.64 28.42 -10.40
N THR A 283 19.64 27.61 -10.65
CA THR A 283 20.87 28.04 -11.31
C THR A 283 20.88 27.59 -12.76
N GLU A 284 19.91 28.00 -13.58
CA GLU A 284 20.24 28.32 -14.96
C GLU A 284 21.25 29.46 -14.92
N GLU A 285 22.53 29.13 -15.01
CA GLU A 285 23.54 30.11 -15.39
C GLU A 285 23.10 30.77 -16.69
N VAL A 286 22.58 31.98 -16.60
CA VAL A 286 22.38 32.85 -17.74
C VAL A 286 23.79 33.10 -18.30
N ILE A 287 24.23 32.28 -19.25
CA ILE A 287 25.43 32.52 -20.05
C ILE A 287 25.15 33.82 -20.83
N PRO A 288 25.84 34.93 -20.53
CA PRO A 288 25.59 36.16 -21.28
C PRO A 288 25.84 35.94 -22.76
N ALA A 289 24.89 36.29 -23.60
CA ALA A 289 24.92 36.12 -25.05
C ALA A 289 26.08 36.82 -25.75
N CYS A 290 26.95 37.53 -25.02
CA CYS A 290 28.08 38.30 -25.57
C CYS A 290 29.36 37.48 -25.81
N LEU A 291 29.42 36.19 -25.48
CA LEU A 291 30.63 35.36 -25.70
C LEU A 291 30.56 34.47 -26.96
N LEU A 292 29.49 34.60 -27.77
CA LEU A 292 29.33 33.76 -28.98
C LEU A 292 29.86 34.37 -30.28
N TYR A 293 30.52 35.55 -30.25
CA TYR A 293 30.97 36.23 -31.48
C TYR A 293 32.43 36.71 -31.46
N THR A 294 33.39 35.86 -31.09
CA THR A 294 34.81 36.14 -31.33
C THR A 294 35.60 34.88 -31.66
N SER A 295 35.25 34.25 -32.76
CA SER A 295 36.16 33.34 -33.45
C SER A 295 36.11 33.67 -34.94
N PRO A 296 37.20 34.23 -35.53
CA PRO A 296 37.24 34.48 -36.95
C PRO A 296 37.20 33.17 -37.72
N SER A 297 36.32 33.10 -38.71
CA SER A 297 36.19 31.97 -39.64
C SER A 297 37.50 31.69 -40.37
N PRO A 298 37.93 30.43 -40.58
CA PRO A 298 39.15 30.07 -41.34
C PRO A 298 39.05 30.37 -42.85
N ARG A 299 38.07 31.08 -43.34
CA ARG A 299 37.84 31.33 -44.80
C ARG A 299 38.39 32.67 -45.31
N ASP A 300 38.92 33.55 -44.46
CA ASP A 300 39.44 34.87 -44.90
C ASP A 300 40.94 34.90 -45.16
N ARG A 301 41.61 33.80 -45.36
CA ARG A 301 43.02 33.71 -45.80
C ARG A 301 43.11 33.10 -47.17
N THR A 302 42.65 33.79 -48.21
CA THR A 302 43.16 33.65 -49.58
C THR A 302 42.52 34.71 -50.46
N ARG A 303 43.13 35.87 -50.54
CA ARG A 303 43.20 36.72 -51.75
C ARG A 303 44.05 37.94 -51.46
N SER A 304 45.31 37.82 -51.75
CA SER A 304 46.11 38.90 -52.35
C SER A 304 47.32 38.22 -53.01
N ARG A 305 47.10 37.95 -54.24
CA ARG A 305 47.84 38.23 -55.47
C ARG A 305 47.20 37.55 -56.63
#